data_8cc2567b8cf6f0098a834fb79a95451f
#
_entry.id   8cc2567b8cf6f0098a834fb79a95451f
#
_cell.length_a   1.000
_cell.length_b   1.000
_cell.length_c   1.000
_cell.angle_alpha   90.00
_cell.angle_beta   90.00
_cell.angle_gamma   90.00
#
_symmetry.space_group_name_H-M   'P 1'
#
loop_
_entity.id
_entity.type
_entity.pdbx_description
1 polymer ?
#
loop_
_entity_poly.entity_id
_entity_poly.type
_entity_poly.pdbx_seq_one_letter_code
_entity_poly.pdbx_strand_id
1 'polypeptide(L)'
;MDSGNATISASSADMITGQVWWPLEGESANMRIGQLAEATGTTTKTLRFYEESGLLPPAERLASGYRDYAEDAVGRVGFIHRGQAAGLTLAQIRQILDIRDGGQAPCEHVRDLLDVRLAEIEQQIAQLSVLRDTIADLRQDAAHPDPETCSTDQVCRYL
;
A
#
# COMPACT_ATOMS: atom_id res chain seq x y z
N MET A 1 3.06 31.79 -44.70
CA MET A 1 1.84 31.07 -45.08
C MET A 1 2.22 29.60 -45.00
N ASP A 2 2.04 28.96 -43.94
CA ASP A 2 1.02 28.04 -43.59
C ASP A 2 1.25 27.46 -42.17
N SER A 3 0.24 27.57 -41.41
CA SER A 3 0.22 27.15 -39.97
C SER A 3 -0.12 25.66 -39.91
N GLY A 4 0.81 24.86 -39.43
CA GLY A 4 0.60 23.45 -39.13
C GLY A 4 0.42 23.25 -37.62
N ASN A 5 -0.82 23.25 -37.15
CA ASN A 5 -1.24 22.89 -35.78
C ASN A 5 -1.10 21.38 -35.61
N ALA A 6 -0.14 20.92 -34.83
CA ALA A 6 -0.03 19.53 -34.43
C ALA A 6 -0.63 19.33 -33.03
N THR A 7 -1.85 18.85 -32.99
CA THR A 7 -2.56 18.37 -31.82
C THR A 7 -1.86 17.14 -31.26
N ILE A 8 -1.26 17.25 -30.11
CA ILE A 8 -0.67 16.10 -29.41
C ILE A 8 -1.79 15.40 -28.62
N SER A 9 -2.23 14.28 -29.16
CA SER A 9 -3.12 13.34 -28.47
C SER A 9 -2.30 12.60 -27.43
N ALA A 10 -2.56 12.86 -26.14
CA ALA A 10 -2.00 12.10 -25.03
C ALA A 10 -2.68 10.73 -24.96
N SER A 11 -1.95 9.69 -25.36
CA SER A 11 -2.37 8.30 -25.20
C SER A 11 -2.02 7.80 -23.80
N SER A 12 -3.02 7.27 -23.10
CA SER A 12 -2.96 6.72 -21.73
C SER A 12 -2.23 5.35 -21.65
N ALA A 13 -1.00 5.24 -22.11
CA ALA A 13 -0.29 3.96 -22.17
C ALA A 13 1.16 3.98 -21.68
N ASP A 14 1.57 4.97 -20.87
CA ASP A 14 2.96 5.06 -20.37
C ASP A 14 3.07 4.95 -18.84
N MET A 15 2.49 3.90 -18.25
CA MET A 15 2.64 3.62 -16.82
C MET A 15 3.38 2.32 -16.51
N ILE A 16 4.23 1.82 -17.39
CA ILE A 16 5.12 0.68 -17.09
C ILE A 16 6.48 0.89 -17.76
N THR A 17 7.23 1.85 -17.30
CA THR A 17 8.67 1.86 -17.52
C THR A 17 9.33 2.16 -16.19
N GLY A 18 10.06 1.16 -15.64
CA GLY A 18 10.75 1.21 -14.37
C GLY A 18 11.86 2.27 -14.35
N GLN A 19 11.48 3.52 -14.26
CA GLN A 19 12.39 4.59 -13.89
C GLN A 19 12.43 4.65 -12.38
N VAL A 20 13.55 4.17 -11.85
CA VAL A 20 13.99 4.38 -10.50
C VAL A 20 14.06 5.90 -10.29
N TRP A 21 13.05 6.47 -9.65
CA TRP A 21 13.05 7.85 -9.19
C TRP A 21 13.99 7.96 -8.00
N TRP A 22 15.26 8.05 -8.29
CA TRP A 22 16.28 8.42 -7.33
C TRP A 22 17.04 9.62 -7.88
N PRO A 23 17.00 10.78 -7.25
CA PRO A 23 17.86 11.90 -7.66
C PRO A 23 19.30 11.53 -7.37
N LEU A 24 20.11 11.50 -8.42
CA LEU A 24 21.55 11.50 -8.35
C LEU A 24 22.00 12.86 -7.81
N GLU A 25 22.73 12.84 -6.71
CA GLU A 25 23.65 13.84 -6.19
C GLU A 25 23.40 15.31 -6.60
N GLY A 26 22.81 16.07 -5.69
CA GLY A 26 22.72 17.52 -5.74
C GLY A 26 22.03 18.05 -4.49
N GLU A 27 22.76 18.81 -3.66
CA GLU A 27 22.33 19.58 -2.48
C GLU A 27 21.06 19.05 -1.79
N SER A 28 21.26 18.28 -0.74
CA SER A 28 20.17 17.80 0.13
C SER A 28 19.43 19.00 0.70
N ALA A 29 18.33 19.38 0.06
CA ALA A 29 17.42 20.37 0.60
C ALA A 29 16.71 19.72 1.79
N ASN A 30 17.24 19.95 2.98
CA ASN A 30 16.62 19.50 4.21
C ASN A 30 15.24 20.12 4.38
N MET A 31 14.26 19.33 4.79
CA MET A 31 12.89 19.80 4.98
C MET A 31 12.37 19.60 6.40
N ARG A 32 11.57 20.53 6.86
CA ARG A 32 10.92 20.41 8.17
C ARG A 32 9.84 19.34 8.14
N ILE A 33 9.53 18.77 9.30
CA ILE A 33 8.49 17.72 9.43
C ILE A 33 7.14 18.08 8.81
N GLY A 34 6.75 19.37 8.86
CA GLY A 34 5.51 19.86 8.22
C GLY A 34 5.56 19.79 6.70
N GLN A 35 6.69 20.15 6.11
CA GLN A 35 6.92 20.08 4.67
C GLN A 35 6.96 18.63 4.18
N LEU A 36 7.64 17.74 4.94
CA LEU A 36 7.65 16.31 4.64
C LEU A 36 6.24 15.71 4.73
N ALA A 37 5.44 16.10 5.73
CA ALA A 37 4.07 15.67 5.89
C ALA A 37 3.20 16.09 4.69
N GLU A 38 3.33 17.33 4.25
CA GLU A 38 2.63 17.87 3.07
C GLU A 38 3.07 17.15 1.78
N ALA A 39 4.37 17.03 1.56
CA ALA A 39 4.93 16.38 0.37
C ALA A 39 4.54 14.91 0.22
N THR A 40 4.31 14.21 1.34
CA THR A 40 3.98 12.78 1.36
C THR A 40 2.49 12.49 1.59
N GLY A 41 1.67 13.52 1.80
CA GLY A 41 0.24 13.35 2.10
C GLY A 41 -0.03 12.65 3.43
N THR A 42 0.92 12.72 4.38
CA THR A 42 0.81 12.08 5.70
C THR A 42 0.78 13.09 6.84
N THR A 43 0.65 12.64 8.09
CA THR A 43 0.63 13.54 9.24
C THR A 43 1.99 13.59 9.94
N THR A 44 2.30 14.71 10.59
CA THR A 44 3.52 14.83 11.42
C THR A 44 3.55 13.80 12.56
N LYS A 45 2.37 13.35 13.03
CA LYS A 45 2.26 12.28 14.03
C LYS A 45 2.71 10.95 13.45
N THR A 46 2.27 10.63 12.23
CA THR A 46 2.67 9.41 11.53
C THR A 46 4.18 9.40 11.24
N LEU A 47 4.74 10.54 10.83
CA LEU A 47 6.19 10.65 10.59
C LEU A 47 7.01 10.41 11.87
N ARG A 48 6.57 10.95 13.01
CA ARG A 48 7.21 10.66 14.31
C ARG A 48 7.12 9.18 14.66
N PHE A 49 5.98 8.56 14.44
CA PHE A 49 5.81 7.13 14.63
C PHE A 49 6.74 6.31 13.72
N TYR A 50 6.92 6.71 12.46
CA TYR A 50 7.85 6.04 11.55
C TYR A 50 9.30 6.20 12.02
N GLU A 51 9.68 7.35 12.53
CA GLU A 51 11.00 7.59 13.16
C GLU A 51 11.20 6.69 14.39
N GLU A 52 10.23 6.68 15.32
CA GLU A 52 10.26 5.85 16.53
C GLU A 52 10.29 4.33 16.23
N SER A 53 9.62 3.93 15.14
CA SER A 53 9.56 2.53 14.69
C SER A 53 10.75 2.10 13.83
N GLY A 54 11.72 3.00 13.57
CA GLY A 54 12.89 2.73 12.74
C GLY A 54 12.61 2.61 11.25
N LEU A 55 11.42 3.06 10.78
CA LEU A 55 11.07 3.13 9.37
C LEU A 55 11.67 4.36 8.69
N LEU A 56 11.85 5.45 9.42
CA LEU A 56 12.62 6.63 9.03
C LEU A 56 13.88 6.74 9.88
N PRO A 57 15.00 7.19 9.31
CA PRO A 57 16.15 7.55 10.10
C PRO A 57 15.80 8.68 11.07
N PRO A 58 16.47 8.77 12.23
CA PRO A 58 16.24 9.87 13.15
C PRO A 58 16.54 11.20 12.46
N ALA A 59 15.61 12.15 12.56
CA ALA A 59 15.78 13.48 12.01
C ALA A 59 16.97 14.20 12.68
N GLU A 60 17.76 14.91 11.90
CA GLU A 60 18.74 15.83 12.45
C GLU A 60 18.02 16.94 13.21
N ARG A 61 18.60 17.34 14.35
CA ARG A 61 18.08 18.48 15.11
C ARG A 61 18.93 19.70 14.83
N LEU A 62 18.32 20.69 14.21
CA LEU A 62 18.95 22.01 14.07
C LEU A 62 19.21 22.62 15.44
N ALA A 63 20.12 23.60 15.51
CA ALA A 63 20.38 24.38 16.74
C ALA A 63 19.10 25.04 17.31
N SER A 64 18.09 25.25 16.47
CA SER A 64 16.75 25.74 16.83
C SER A 64 15.83 24.68 17.45
N GLY A 65 16.27 23.40 17.56
CA GLY A 65 15.49 22.27 18.08
C GLY A 65 14.48 21.66 17.09
N TYR A 66 14.35 22.21 15.89
CA TYR A 66 13.45 21.66 14.86
C TYR A 66 14.05 20.40 14.22
N ARG A 67 13.16 19.43 13.91
CA ARG A 67 13.49 18.22 13.14
C ARG A 67 13.68 18.57 11.67
N ASP A 68 14.78 18.12 11.12
CA ASP A 68 15.20 18.33 9.75
C ASP A 68 15.41 16.98 9.07
N TYR A 69 14.70 16.75 7.96
CA TYR A 69 14.73 15.50 7.22
C TYR A 69 15.41 15.73 5.87
N ALA A 70 16.27 14.80 5.47
CA ALA A 70 16.85 14.81 4.15
C ALA A 70 15.79 14.58 3.07
N GLU A 71 16.03 15.04 1.85
CA GLU A 71 15.08 14.95 0.72
C GLU A 71 14.71 13.49 0.40
N ASP A 72 15.61 12.54 0.63
CA ASP A 72 15.37 11.10 0.45
C ASP A 72 14.26 10.55 1.37
N ALA A 73 13.92 11.24 2.46
CA ALA A 73 12.81 10.87 3.33
C ALA A 73 11.46 10.84 2.60
N VAL A 74 11.25 11.70 1.59
CA VAL A 74 10.03 11.66 0.75
C VAL A 74 9.92 10.34 0.02
N GLY A 75 11.01 9.90 -0.64
CA GLY A 75 11.06 8.62 -1.34
C GLY A 75 10.86 7.43 -0.40
N ARG A 76 11.43 7.52 0.81
CA ARG A 76 11.30 6.49 1.85
C ARG A 76 9.87 6.37 2.38
N VAL A 77 9.19 7.48 2.65
CA VAL A 77 7.76 7.48 3.03
C VAL A 77 6.90 6.94 1.89
N GLY A 78 7.17 7.35 0.66
CA GLY A 78 6.48 6.82 -0.53
C GLY A 78 6.65 5.29 -0.66
N PHE A 79 7.84 4.76 -0.36
CA PHE A 79 8.07 3.32 -0.33
C PHE A 79 7.24 2.63 0.76
N ILE A 80 7.18 3.20 1.98
CA ILE A 80 6.37 2.67 3.08
C ILE A 80 4.90 2.59 2.66
N HIS A 81 4.36 3.64 2.06
CA HIS A 81 2.96 3.67 1.59
C HIS A 81 2.69 2.61 0.51
N ARG A 82 3.60 2.43 -0.46
CA ARG A 82 3.44 1.37 -1.48
C ARG A 82 3.49 -0.03 -0.87
N GLY A 83 4.39 -0.26 0.09
CA GLY A 83 4.45 -1.54 0.82
C GLY A 83 3.15 -1.83 1.57
N GLN A 84 2.59 -0.84 2.27
CA GLN A 84 1.30 -0.96 2.95
C GLN A 84 0.15 -1.20 1.96
N ALA A 85 0.13 -0.52 0.82
CA ALA A 85 -0.86 -0.73 -0.24
C ALA A 85 -0.78 -2.15 -0.83
N ALA A 86 0.42 -2.75 -0.88
CA ALA A 86 0.61 -4.15 -1.25
C ALA A 86 0.26 -5.14 -0.11
N GLY A 87 -0.19 -4.64 1.05
CA GLY A 87 -0.57 -5.45 2.20
C GLY A 87 0.58 -5.93 3.06
N LEU A 88 1.78 -5.36 2.90
CA LEU A 88 2.91 -5.65 3.77
C LEU A 88 2.74 -4.95 5.13
N THR A 89 3.14 -5.63 6.19
CA THR A 89 3.19 -5.06 7.53
C THR A 89 4.36 -4.08 7.67
N LEU A 90 4.27 -3.14 8.60
CA LEU A 90 5.36 -2.21 8.87
C LEU A 90 6.65 -2.91 9.30
N ALA A 91 6.55 -4.07 9.96
CA ALA A 91 7.71 -4.88 10.32
C ALA A 91 8.43 -5.45 9.08
N GLN A 92 7.68 -5.96 8.09
CA GLN A 92 8.21 -6.44 6.82
C GLN A 92 8.83 -5.30 6.01
N ILE A 93 8.15 -4.16 5.95
CA ILE A 93 8.68 -2.96 5.27
C ILE A 93 9.99 -2.51 5.92
N ARG A 94 10.07 -2.52 7.26
CA ARG A 94 11.29 -2.21 7.99
C ARG A 94 12.43 -3.16 7.62
N GLN A 95 12.20 -4.48 7.59
CA GLN A 95 13.21 -5.46 7.18
C GLN A 95 13.78 -5.16 5.78
N ILE A 96 12.90 -4.80 4.82
CA ILE A 96 13.33 -4.41 3.48
C ILE A 96 14.23 -3.17 3.52
N LEU A 97 13.85 -2.17 4.32
CA LEU A 97 14.62 -0.94 4.49
C LEU A 97 15.97 -1.20 5.17
N ASP A 98 16.02 -2.07 6.17
CA ASP A 98 17.25 -2.47 6.87
C ASP A 98 18.24 -3.17 5.91
N ILE A 99 17.77 -4.06 5.03
CA ILE A 99 18.60 -4.70 3.99
C ILE A 99 19.18 -3.65 3.04
N ARG A 100 18.36 -2.70 2.59
CA ARG A 100 18.80 -1.61 1.72
C ARG A 100 19.79 -0.69 2.39
N ASP A 101 19.52 -0.29 3.62
CA ASP A 101 20.39 0.60 4.40
C ASP A 101 21.74 -0.08 4.73
N GLY A 102 21.76 -1.43 4.75
CA GLY A 102 22.97 -2.25 4.79
C GLY A 102 23.72 -2.34 3.45
N GLY A 103 23.29 -1.61 2.41
CA GLY A 103 23.95 -1.57 1.10
C GLY A 103 23.65 -2.77 0.21
N GLN A 104 22.61 -3.56 0.51
CA GLN A 104 22.19 -4.73 -0.27
C GLN A 104 20.91 -4.44 -1.03
N ALA A 105 20.77 -5.05 -2.23
CA ALA A 105 19.53 -4.97 -2.99
C ALA A 105 18.48 -5.91 -2.37
N PRO A 106 17.33 -5.39 -1.89
CA PRO A 106 16.32 -6.21 -1.21
C PRO A 106 15.37 -6.98 -2.15
N CYS A 107 15.67 -7.03 -3.45
CA CYS A 107 14.75 -7.51 -4.49
C CYS A 107 14.26 -8.96 -4.26
N GLU A 108 15.14 -9.86 -3.82
CA GLU A 108 14.76 -11.25 -3.54
C GLU A 108 13.83 -11.33 -2.33
N HIS A 109 14.16 -10.67 -1.25
CA HIS A 109 13.31 -10.63 -0.05
C HIS A 109 11.94 -9.99 -0.33
N VAL A 110 11.89 -8.93 -1.14
CA VAL A 110 10.62 -8.30 -1.55
C VAL A 110 9.77 -9.27 -2.37
N ARG A 111 10.39 -9.99 -3.31
CA ARG A 111 9.68 -10.99 -4.13
C ARG A 111 9.07 -12.07 -3.23
N ASP A 112 9.85 -12.64 -2.31
CA ASP A 112 9.38 -13.70 -1.42
C ASP A 112 8.19 -13.26 -0.55
N LEU A 113 8.22 -12.01 -0.04
CA LEU A 113 7.10 -11.44 0.72
C LEU A 113 5.84 -11.25 -0.15
N LEU A 114 6.01 -10.83 -1.40
CA LEU A 114 4.89 -10.64 -2.33
C LEU A 114 4.31 -11.99 -2.78
N ASP A 115 5.13 -13.02 -2.99
CA ASP A 115 4.69 -14.37 -3.34
C ASP A 115 3.84 -14.97 -2.21
N VAL A 116 4.29 -14.83 -0.95
CA VAL A 116 3.49 -15.26 0.22
C VAL A 116 2.16 -14.50 0.27
N ARG A 117 2.19 -13.19 0.07
CA ARG A 117 0.96 -12.37 0.12
C ARG A 117 -0.02 -12.71 -0.99
N LEU A 118 0.49 -13.00 -2.19
CA LEU A 118 -0.33 -13.43 -3.32
C LEU A 118 -1.04 -14.75 -3.00
N ALA A 119 -0.30 -15.74 -2.47
CA ALA A 119 -0.87 -17.04 -2.09
C ALA A 119 -1.97 -16.90 -1.01
N GLU A 120 -1.79 -16.00 -0.01
CA GLU A 120 -2.82 -15.71 0.99
C GLU A 120 -4.09 -15.13 0.36
N ILE A 121 -3.95 -14.20 -0.59
CA ILE A 121 -5.09 -13.59 -1.29
C ILE A 121 -5.82 -14.65 -2.14
N GLU A 122 -5.11 -15.49 -2.87
CA GLU A 122 -5.69 -16.57 -3.67
C GLU A 122 -6.49 -17.54 -2.79
N GLN A 123 -5.96 -17.89 -1.62
CA GLN A 123 -6.68 -18.71 -0.64
C GLN A 123 -7.95 -18.02 -0.14
N GLN A 124 -7.89 -16.73 0.16
CA GLN A 124 -9.08 -15.96 0.59
C GLN A 124 -10.13 -15.89 -0.51
N ILE A 125 -9.73 -15.69 -1.77
CA ILE A 125 -10.64 -15.70 -2.92
C ILE A 125 -11.35 -17.05 -3.03
N ALA A 126 -10.62 -18.17 -2.89
CA ALA A 126 -11.20 -19.50 -2.94
C ALA A 126 -12.24 -19.71 -1.81
N GLN A 127 -11.92 -19.31 -0.58
CA GLN A 127 -12.83 -19.41 0.57
C GLN A 127 -14.09 -18.56 0.37
N LEU A 128 -13.93 -17.31 -0.09
CA LEU A 128 -15.06 -16.42 -0.38
C LEU A 128 -15.93 -16.95 -1.53
N SER A 129 -15.34 -17.61 -2.52
CA SER A 129 -16.09 -18.23 -3.60
C SER A 129 -16.98 -19.37 -3.10
N VAL A 130 -16.46 -20.24 -2.24
CA VAL A 130 -17.24 -21.31 -1.61
C VAL A 130 -18.40 -20.73 -0.76
N LEU A 131 -18.10 -19.72 0.04
CA LEU A 131 -19.13 -19.05 0.86
C LEU A 131 -20.22 -18.40 0.01
N ARG A 132 -19.82 -17.73 -1.08
CA ARG A 132 -20.78 -17.14 -2.05
C ARG A 132 -21.72 -18.21 -2.60
N ASP A 133 -21.19 -19.36 -3.02
CA ASP A 133 -21.97 -20.43 -3.61
C ASP A 133 -22.94 -21.02 -2.57
N THR A 134 -22.46 -21.26 -1.34
CA THR A 134 -23.33 -21.68 -0.22
C THR A 134 -24.49 -20.70 0.03
N ILE A 135 -24.20 -19.39 0.04
CA ILE A 135 -25.24 -18.36 0.26
C ILE A 135 -26.20 -18.32 -0.94
N ALA A 136 -25.71 -18.53 -2.16
CA ALA A 136 -26.55 -18.59 -3.36
C ALA A 136 -27.54 -19.76 -3.31
N ASP A 137 -27.09 -20.94 -2.88
CA ASP A 137 -27.92 -22.14 -2.71
C ASP A 137 -28.98 -21.91 -1.63
N LEU A 138 -28.60 -21.42 -0.44
CA LEU A 138 -29.53 -21.11 0.64
C LEU A 138 -30.60 -20.08 0.20
N ARG A 139 -30.19 -19.08 -0.57
CA ARG A 139 -31.12 -18.10 -1.12
C ARG A 139 -32.11 -18.72 -2.12
N GLN A 140 -31.63 -19.65 -2.95
CA GLN A 140 -32.49 -20.34 -3.91
C GLN A 140 -33.50 -21.23 -3.19
N ASP A 141 -33.09 -21.96 -2.17
CA ASP A 141 -33.97 -22.78 -1.34
C ASP A 141 -35.03 -21.92 -0.64
N ALA A 142 -34.65 -20.77 -0.11
CA ALA A 142 -35.54 -19.82 0.54
C ALA A 142 -36.49 -19.10 -0.44
N ALA A 143 -36.18 -19.05 -1.73
CA ALA A 143 -37.06 -18.43 -2.76
C ALA A 143 -38.28 -19.27 -3.06
N HIS A 144 -38.28 -20.57 -2.74
CA HIS A 144 -39.40 -21.49 -2.94
C HIS A 144 -39.83 -22.12 -1.61
N PRO A 145 -40.35 -21.29 -0.66
CA PRO A 145 -40.73 -21.79 0.65
C PRO A 145 -41.91 -22.76 0.50
N ASP A 146 -41.80 -23.95 1.08
CA ASP A 146 -42.92 -24.86 1.24
C ASP A 146 -43.74 -24.40 2.47
N PRO A 147 -44.96 -23.87 2.29
CA PRO A 147 -45.76 -23.32 3.40
C PRO A 147 -46.07 -24.33 4.50
N GLU A 148 -46.12 -25.64 4.16
CA GLU A 148 -46.45 -26.70 5.12
C GLU A 148 -45.27 -27.05 6.05
N THR A 149 -44.06 -26.64 5.68
CA THR A 149 -42.83 -26.98 6.43
C THR A 149 -42.26 -25.81 7.21
N CYS A 150 -42.83 -24.60 7.10
CA CYS A 150 -42.38 -23.42 7.83
C CYS A 150 -43.33 -23.10 9.00
N SER A 151 -42.99 -23.53 10.19
CA SER A 151 -43.72 -23.24 11.44
C SER A 151 -43.20 -22.00 12.12
N THR A 152 -44.09 -21.17 12.67
CA THR A 152 -43.69 -19.99 13.48
C THR A 152 -43.00 -20.34 14.79
N ASP A 153 -43.06 -21.61 15.23
CA ASP A 153 -42.48 -22.11 16.46
C ASP A 153 -41.05 -22.66 16.31
N GLN A 154 -40.53 -22.67 15.08
CA GLN A 154 -39.19 -23.17 14.77
C GLN A 154 -38.28 -22.07 14.24
N VAL A 155 -36.99 -22.17 14.55
CA VAL A 155 -35.96 -21.37 13.93
C VAL A 155 -35.96 -21.63 12.41
N CYS A 156 -35.73 -20.59 11.59
CA CYS A 156 -35.77 -20.69 10.14
C CYS A 156 -34.90 -21.88 9.64
N ARG A 157 -35.51 -22.79 8.89
CA ARG A 157 -34.86 -24.02 8.36
C ARG A 157 -33.76 -23.75 7.32
N TYR A 158 -33.72 -22.54 6.80
CA TYR A 158 -32.76 -22.15 5.77
C TYR A 158 -31.46 -21.52 6.33
N LEU A 159 -31.32 -21.40 7.67
CA LEU A 159 -30.12 -20.90 8.35
C LEU A 159 -29.68 -21.81 9.49
#